data_5e7f7e452f0101ebbfcf17f6b1231ccd
#
_entry.id   5e7f7e452f0101ebbfcf17f6b1231ccd
#
_cell.length_a   1.000
_cell.length_b   1.000
_cell.length_c   1.000
_cell.angle_alpha   90.00
_cell.angle_beta   90.00
_cell.angle_gamma   90.00
#
_symmetry.space_group_name_H-M   'P 1'
#
loop_
_entity.id
_entity.type
_entity.pdbx_description
1 polymer ?
#
loop_
_entity_poly.entity_id
_entity_poly.type
_entity_poly.pdbx_seq_one_letter_code
_entity_poly.pdbx_strand_id
1 'polypeptide(L)'
;MRFRITPEDGPDRIVEDRPKDVADWEAETGRNALQYSVSEWSVRDFWVMAYVADTRAESHRPGFEAWKRTVADVTLDLEETPTDPTNPAPSPAS
;
A
#
# COMPACT_ATOMS: atom_id res chain seq x y z
N MET A 1 2.20 -6.90 0.97
CA MET A 1 1.11 -6.19 0.27
C MET A 1 1.72 -5.17 -0.67
N ARG A 2 1.24 -5.12 -1.87
CA ARG A 2 1.77 -4.20 -2.89
C ARG A 2 0.71 -3.18 -3.25
N PHE A 3 1.14 -1.94 -3.34
CA PHE A 3 0.25 -0.82 -3.65
C PHE A 3 0.66 -0.19 -4.96
N ARG A 4 -0.34 0.18 -5.76
CA ARG A 4 -0.14 1.02 -6.92
C ARG A 4 -0.55 2.43 -6.52
N ILE A 5 0.39 3.35 -6.60
CA ILE A 5 0.16 4.74 -6.25
C ILE A 5 0.09 5.54 -7.54
N THR A 6 -1.05 6.19 -7.75
CA THR A 6 -1.27 7.04 -8.91
C THR A 6 -1.09 8.48 -8.43
N PRO A 7 0.01 9.14 -8.80
CA PRO A 7 0.21 10.53 -8.37
C PRO A 7 -0.70 11.46 -9.14
N GLU A 8 -0.87 12.68 -8.60
CA GLU A 8 -1.61 13.70 -9.32
C GLU A 8 -0.91 14.07 -10.60
N ASP A 9 0.40 13.91 -10.66
CA ASP A 9 1.20 14.28 -11.81
C ASP A 9 2.32 13.26 -11.96
N GLY A 10 2.37 12.63 -13.13
CA GLY A 10 3.42 11.65 -13.41
C GLY A 10 2.89 10.24 -13.47
N PRO A 11 3.78 9.28 -13.72
CA PRO A 11 3.38 7.90 -13.90
C PRO A 11 3.10 7.21 -12.56
N ASP A 12 2.32 6.13 -12.62
CA ASP A 12 2.08 5.29 -11.47
C ASP A 12 3.39 4.69 -10.96
N ARG A 13 3.41 4.39 -9.66
CA ARG A 13 4.54 3.66 -9.09
C ARG A 13 4.01 2.58 -8.17
N ILE A 14 4.81 1.53 -8.00
CA ILE A 14 4.47 0.39 -7.17
C ILE A 14 5.35 0.42 -5.94
N VAL A 15 4.73 0.28 -4.78
CA VAL A 15 5.49 0.17 -3.53
C VAL A 15 5.01 -1.05 -2.78
N GLU A 16 5.88 -1.60 -1.96
CA GLU A 16 5.55 -2.78 -1.18
C GLU A 16 5.87 -2.50 0.28
N ASP A 17 4.92 -2.81 1.16
CA ASP A 17 5.16 -2.62 2.58
C ASP A 17 6.12 -3.69 3.09
N ARG A 18 6.81 -3.37 4.17
CA ARG A 18 7.74 -4.26 4.83
C ARG A 18 7.35 -4.37 6.30
N PRO A 19 7.83 -5.40 7.00
CA PRO A 19 7.48 -5.53 8.42
C PRO A 19 7.78 -4.28 9.25
N LYS A 20 8.84 -3.55 8.92
CA LYS A 20 9.19 -2.34 9.64
C LYS A 20 8.16 -1.23 9.46
N ASP A 21 7.45 -1.24 8.34
CA ASP A 21 6.47 -0.20 8.06
C ASP A 21 5.26 -0.34 8.96
N VAL A 22 5.03 -1.52 9.51
CA VAL A 22 3.90 -1.74 10.41
C VAL A 22 3.98 -0.85 11.64
N ALA A 23 5.18 -0.70 12.20
CA ALA A 23 5.33 0.15 13.37
C ALA A 23 5.00 1.61 13.05
N ASP A 24 5.44 2.09 11.89
CA ASP A 24 5.10 3.46 11.48
C ASP A 24 3.61 3.60 11.21
N TRP A 25 3.00 2.58 10.62
CA TRP A 25 1.57 2.56 10.39
C TRP A 25 0.80 2.64 11.72
N GLU A 26 1.26 1.91 12.73
CA GLU A 26 0.64 1.94 14.04
C GLU A 26 0.74 3.33 14.66
N ALA A 27 1.88 3.97 14.50
CA ALA A 27 2.07 5.31 15.03
C ALA A 27 1.15 6.31 14.35
N GLU A 28 0.95 6.18 13.04
CA GLU A 28 0.13 7.13 12.29
C GLU A 28 -1.35 6.91 12.52
N THR A 29 -1.78 5.65 12.66
CA THR A 29 -3.21 5.36 12.78
C THR A 29 -3.67 5.25 14.22
N GLY A 30 -2.76 5.04 15.15
CA GLY A 30 -3.12 4.79 16.54
C GLY A 30 -3.68 3.40 16.76
N ARG A 31 -3.55 2.50 15.81
CA ARG A 31 -4.10 1.15 15.89
C ARG A 31 -3.01 0.14 16.10
N ASN A 32 -3.40 -1.00 16.66
CA ASN A 32 -2.49 -2.11 16.92
C ASN A 32 -2.68 -3.16 15.83
N ALA A 33 -1.63 -3.37 15.03
CA ALA A 33 -1.72 -4.28 13.89
C ALA A 33 -2.02 -5.71 14.31
N LEU A 34 -1.68 -6.09 15.52
CA LEU A 34 -1.98 -7.43 16.00
C LEU A 34 -3.47 -7.63 16.29
N GLN A 35 -4.21 -6.55 16.44
CA GLN A 35 -5.64 -6.59 16.75
C GLN A 35 -6.52 -6.25 15.55
N TYR A 36 -5.93 -5.77 14.46
CA TYR A 36 -6.69 -5.36 13.29
C TYR A 36 -6.24 -6.17 12.09
N SER A 37 -7.14 -6.90 11.48
CA SER A 37 -6.84 -7.56 10.22
C SER A 37 -7.06 -6.58 9.07
N VAL A 38 -6.49 -6.90 7.92
CA VAL A 38 -6.61 -6.04 6.74
C VAL A 38 -8.08 -5.88 6.35
N SER A 39 -8.90 -6.88 6.60
CA SER A 39 -10.31 -6.80 6.26
C SER A 39 -11.05 -5.75 7.09
N GLU A 40 -10.46 -5.30 8.20
CA GLU A 40 -11.06 -4.27 9.06
C GLU A 40 -10.52 -2.89 8.77
N TRP A 41 -9.60 -2.76 7.82
CA TRP A 41 -8.99 -1.48 7.51
C TRP A 41 -9.97 -0.57 6.81
N SER A 42 -9.94 0.71 7.19
CA SER A 42 -10.64 1.73 6.44
C SER A 42 -9.79 2.12 5.23
N VAL A 43 -10.38 2.93 4.35
CA VAL A 43 -9.63 3.47 3.21
C VAL A 43 -8.41 4.24 3.71
N ARG A 44 -8.58 4.99 4.79
CA ARG A 44 -7.47 5.75 5.35
C ARG A 44 -6.34 4.84 5.81
N ASP A 45 -6.68 3.71 6.42
CA ASP A 45 -5.66 2.76 6.88
C ASP A 45 -4.82 2.25 5.71
N PHE A 46 -5.45 1.97 4.58
CA PHE A 46 -4.76 1.58 3.36
C PHE A 46 -3.83 2.69 2.87
N TRP A 47 -4.34 3.90 2.82
CA TRP A 47 -3.56 5.03 2.33
C TRP A 47 -2.37 5.30 3.24
N VAL A 48 -2.55 5.17 4.55
CA VAL A 48 -1.46 5.37 5.49
C VAL A 48 -0.37 4.31 5.29
N MET A 49 -0.74 3.05 5.05
CA MET A 49 0.27 2.04 4.81
C MET A 49 1.05 2.32 3.52
N ALA A 50 0.35 2.74 2.46
CA ALA A 50 1.02 3.12 1.21
C ALA A 50 1.95 4.31 1.44
N TYR A 51 1.51 5.30 2.20
CA TYR A 51 2.31 6.46 2.54
C TYR A 51 3.58 6.06 3.29
N VAL A 52 3.46 5.21 4.28
CA VAL A 52 4.60 4.77 5.07
C VAL A 52 5.59 4.04 4.18
N ALA A 53 5.10 3.14 3.32
CA ALA A 53 5.96 2.37 2.43
C ALA A 53 6.63 3.27 1.40
N ASP A 54 5.89 4.23 0.87
CA ASP A 54 6.39 5.11 -0.19
C ASP A 54 7.45 6.07 0.32
N THR A 55 7.35 6.49 1.58
CA THR A 55 8.26 7.49 2.15
C THR A 55 9.33 6.87 3.04
N ARG A 56 9.42 5.55 3.05
CA ARG A 56 10.34 4.83 3.95
C ARG A 56 11.78 5.30 3.82
N ALA A 57 12.22 5.58 2.60
CA ALA A 57 13.62 5.92 2.34
C ALA A 57 13.93 7.41 2.51
N GLU A 58 12.94 8.22 2.84
CA GLU A 58 13.16 9.66 2.92
C GLU A 58 13.70 10.02 4.29
N SER A 59 14.76 10.83 4.31
CA SER A 59 15.34 11.27 5.58
C SER A 59 14.40 12.22 6.32
N HIS A 60 13.63 13.01 5.58
CA HIS A 60 12.61 13.89 6.16
C HIS A 60 11.28 13.54 5.55
N ARG A 61 10.55 12.65 6.23
CA ARG A 61 9.27 12.18 5.72
C ARG A 61 8.25 13.30 5.77
N PRO A 62 7.57 13.60 4.66
CA PRO A 62 6.48 14.58 4.70
C PRO A 62 5.35 14.06 5.58
N GLY A 63 4.51 14.95 6.08
CA GLY A 63 3.32 14.52 6.80
C GLY A 63 2.35 13.81 5.87
N PHE A 64 1.48 12.99 6.46
CA PHE A 64 0.52 12.21 5.66
C PHE A 64 -0.36 13.13 4.82
N GLU A 65 -0.85 14.23 5.40
CA GLU A 65 -1.73 15.13 4.64
C GLU A 65 -1.02 15.78 3.48
N ALA A 66 0.25 16.16 3.66
CA ALA A 66 1.02 16.75 2.57
C ALA A 66 1.27 15.71 1.46
N TRP A 67 1.60 14.49 1.84
CA TRP A 67 1.81 13.41 0.88
C TRP A 67 0.52 13.11 0.12
N LYS A 68 -0.60 13.08 0.84
CA LYS A 68 -1.89 12.73 0.25
C LYS A 68 -2.28 13.71 -0.85
N ARG A 69 -1.89 14.98 -0.73
CA ARG A 69 -2.21 15.97 -1.76
C ARG A 69 -1.51 15.70 -3.08
N THR A 70 -0.43 14.93 -3.06
CA THR A 70 0.31 14.63 -4.29
C THR A 70 -0.17 13.35 -4.96
N VAL A 71 -1.15 12.68 -4.38
CA VAL A 71 -1.59 11.35 -4.81
C VAL A 71 -3.04 11.41 -5.22
N ALA A 72 -3.33 10.92 -6.42
CA ALA A 72 -4.70 10.85 -6.92
C ALA A 72 -5.41 9.60 -6.44
N ASP A 73 -4.70 8.48 -6.32
CA ASP A 73 -5.34 7.23 -5.96
C ASP A 73 -4.33 6.23 -5.43
N VAL A 74 -4.81 5.30 -4.62
CA VAL A 74 -4.01 4.17 -4.12
C VAL A 74 -4.88 2.92 -4.25
N THR A 75 -4.34 1.91 -4.92
CA THR A 75 -5.04 0.63 -5.06
C THR A 75 -4.07 -0.50 -4.73
N LEU A 76 -4.62 -1.68 -4.47
CA LEU A 76 -3.80 -2.87 -4.32
C LEU A 76 -3.35 -3.32 -5.70
N ASP A 77 -2.08 -3.67 -5.81
CA ASP A 77 -1.55 -4.22 -7.04
C ASP A 77 -1.60 -5.74 -6.93
N LEU A 78 -2.51 -6.34 -7.68
CA LEU A 78 -2.72 -7.77 -7.65
C LEU A 78 -2.07 -8.49 -8.82
N GLU A 79 -1.33 -7.78 -9.64
CA GLU A 79 -0.77 -8.35 -10.86
C GLU A 79 0.49 -9.13 -10.64
N GLU A 80 1.03 -9.08 -9.47
CA GLU A 80 2.26 -9.81 -9.22
C GLU A 80 2.05 -11.29 -9.36
N THR A 81 0.84 -11.71 -9.34
CA THR A 81 0.60 -13.11 -9.52
C THR A 81 0.90 -13.47 -10.92
N PRO A 82 1.65 -14.22 -11.16
CA PRO A 82 1.82 -14.61 -12.50
C PRO A 82 1.23 -15.91 -12.69
N THR A 83 1.12 -15.90 -12.56
CA THR A 83 0.72 -16.67 -12.66
C THR A 83 1.01 -17.57 -13.12
N ASP A 84 1.03 -17.72 -13.01
CA ASP A 84 1.03 -18.42 -13.45
C ASP A 84 0.67 -18.70 -14.36
N PRO A 85 0.90 -18.73 -14.89
CA PRO A 85 0.29 -18.85 -15.93
C PRO A 85 -0.15 -20.12 -16.15
N THR A 86 0.03 -20.53 -15.66
CA THR A 86 -0.49 -21.55 -15.65
C THR A 86 -1.32 -21.78 -15.06
N ASN A 87 -1.38 -21.39 -14.76
CA ASN A 87 -2.30 -21.49 -14.27
C ASN A 87 -2.94 -21.17 -14.41
N PRO A 88 -3.11 -21.22 -14.54
CA PRO A 88 -3.90 -20.74 -14.58
C PRO A 88 -4.55 -20.64 -14.36
N ALA A 89 -4.57 -20.29 -14.22
CA ALA A 89 -5.40 -20.18 -13.99
C ALA A 89 -6.03 -20.37 -13.97
N PRO A 90 -6.20 -20.34 -13.77
CA PRO A 90 -7.00 -20.63 -13.65
C PRO A 90 -7.57 -20.70 -13.91
N SER A 91 -7.51 -20.74 -13.98
CA SER A 91 -8.25 -20.95 -14.21
C SER A 91 -8.87 -21.24 -14.49
N PRO A 92 -9.08 -21.17 -14.53
CA PRO A 92 -9.74 -21.57 -14.56
C PRO A 92 -10.05 -22.21 -14.95
N ALA A 93 -9.97 -22.26 -15.15
CA ALA A 93 -10.29 -22.87 -15.38
C ALA A 93 -10.23 -23.41 -15.59
N SER A 94 -9.91 -23.40 -15.66
CA SER A 94 -10.07 -23.94 -15.70
C SER A 94 -10.28 -24.23 -15.53
#